data_37aa862207433bc487c79cf9d968f8ae
#
_entry.id   37aa862207433bc487c79cf9d968f8ae
#
_cell.length_a   1.000
_cell.length_b   1.000
_cell.length_c   1.000
_cell.angle_alpha   90.00
_cell.angle_beta   90.00
_cell.angle_gamma   90.00
#
_symmetry.space_group_name_H-M   'P 1'
#
loop_
_entity.id
_entity.type
_entity.pdbx_description
1 polymer ?
#
loop_
_entity_poly.entity_id
_entity_poly.type
_entity_poly.pdbx_seq_one_letter_code
_entity_poly.pdbx_strand_id
1 'polypeptide(L)'
;MTYDPVASIIVPSYRGADRLPQLLDSLAAQNDGTPPFEVIVVVDGVDAGSVALLENESRLDVRSIVFPENRGRVAALNAGFEAARGDVLIRCDDDLVPAVDYVAAHVSAHRDGPGGVIGLYLNEYSATSYAEVYGKDADQRFRRDAYSSAPAVVWRYWAGNCSITRQIWEAVGQYDPEYRLYGWEDVDYGYRIHMAGFEVRLAPDLETPHRVAAVTTAIRARRASHSGAARRLFERKHPHAGLPNAIPGWSLWNALVRGLSRIPLKPARLGRAVDALLRVLPRGVGRKLVALSVESAALGGYRSPHSAKERF
;
A
#
# COMPACT_ATOMS: atom_id res chain seq x y z
N MET A 1 -1.09 -35.18 8.91
CA MET A 1 -0.65 -34.37 10.06
C MET A 1 -0.87 -32.92 9.62
N THR A 2 -1.84 -32.22 10.20
CA THR A 2 -2.00 -30.78 9.99
C THR A 2 -0.85 -30.09 10.70
N TYR A 3 0.13 -29.67 9.94
CA TYR A 3 1.24 -28.88 10.46
C TYR A 3 0.70 -27.48 10.74
N ASP A 4 0.85 -26.98 11.97
CA ASP A 4 0.50 -25.59 12.25
C ASP A 4 1.50 -24.67 11.51
N PRO A 5 1.02 -23.70 10.74
CA PRO A 5 1.91 -22.82 9.99
C PRO A 5 2.68 -21.89 10.92
N VAL A 6 3.96 -21.67 10.63
CA VAL A 6 4.78 -20.66 11.32
C VAL A 6 4.41 -19.27 10.85
N ALA A 7 4.05 -19.13 9.58
CA ALA A 7 3.65 -17.86 8.99
C ALA A 7 2.31 -17.96 8.27
N SER A 8 1.53 -16.88 8.31
CA SER A 8 0.35 -16.71 7.48
C SER A 8 0.57 -15.53 6.55
N ILE A 9 0.38 -15.73 5.24
CA ILE A 9 0.45 -14.69 4.22
C ILE A 9 -0.97 -14.22 3.94
N ILE A 10 -1.25 -12.95 4.21
CA ILE A 10 -2.55 -12.32 4.02
C ILE A 10 -2.54 -11.49 2.73
N VAL A 11 -3.38 -11.88 1.77
CA VAL A 11 -3.47 -11.30 0.44
C VAL A 11 -4.84 -10.68 0.22
N PRO A 12 -5.01 -9.36 0.38
CA PRO A 12 -6.24 -8.69 -0.02
C PRO A 12 -6.27 -8.57 -1.54
N SER A 13 -7.33 -9.06 -2.19
CA SER A 13 -7.45 -9.04 -3.65
C SER A 13 -8.82 -8.53 -4.09
N TYR A 14 -8.82 -7.56 -5.01
CA TYR A 14 -10.01 -7.04 -5.67
C TYR A 14 -9.81 -7.07 -7.18
N ARG A 15 -10.62 -7.86 -7.89
CA ARG A 15 -10.46 -8.11 -9.33
C ARG A 15 -9.03 -8.54 -9.66
N GLY A 16 -8.54 -9.54 -8.93
CA GLY A 16 -7.14 -9.96 -8.92
C GLY A 16 -6.79 -11.06 -9.90
N ALA A 17 -7.71 -11.54 -10.73
CA ALA A 17 -7.51 -12.69 -11.62
C ALA A 17 -6.25 -12.58 -12.51
N ASP A 18 -5.85 -11.35 -12.91
CA ASP A 18 -4.67 -11.12 -13.74
C ASP A 18 -3.36 -11.01 -12.91
N ARG A 19 -3.44 -10.84 -11.59
CA ARG A 19 -2.28 -10.62 -10.70
C ARG A 19 -1.96 -11.86 -9.87
N LEU A 20 -2.99 -12.51 -9.34
CA LEU A 20 -2.86 -13.70 -8.50
C LEU A 20 -1.97 -14.81 -9.08
N PRO A 21 -2.03 -15.15 -10.38
CA PRO A 21 -1.18 -16.22 -10.92
C PRO A 21 0.30 -16.01 -10.64
N GLN A 22 0.83 -14.81 -10.88
CA GLN A 22 2.25 -14.54 -10.64
C GLN A 22 2.60 -14.54 -9.15
N LEU A 23 1.73 -14.02 -8.29
CA LEU A 23 1.92 -14.08 -6.84
C LEU A 23 1.97 -15.53 -6.35
N LEU A 24 0.98 -16.35 -6.74
CA LEU A 24 0.91 -17.76 -6.34
C LEU A 24 2.11 -18.56 -6.86
N ASP A 25 2.54 -18.33 -8.10
CA ASP A 25 3.75 -18.94 -8.67
C ASP A 25 5.00 -18.58 -7.85
N SER A 26 5.14 -17.31 -7.46
CA SER A 26 6.27 -16.85 -6.64
C SER A 26 6.25 -17.46 -5.24
N LEU A 27 5.07 -17.63 -4.64
CA LEU A 27 4.91 -18.26 -3.33
C LEU A 27 5.12 -19.78 -3.39
N ALA A 28 4.72 -20.43 -4.48
CA ALA A 28 4.97 -21.87 -4.69
C ALA A 28 6.46 -22.18 -4.97
N ALA A 29 7.23 -21.17 -5.39
CA ALA A 29 8.66 -21.29 -5.67
C ALA A 29 9.56 -20.97 -4.47
N GLN A 30 9.03 -20.89 -3.26
CA GLN A 30 9.86 -20.65 -2.07
C GLN A 30 10.89 -21.78 -1.88
N ASN A 31 12.08 -21.43 -1.37
CA ASN A 31 13.23 -22.32 -1.20
C ASN A 31 12.91 -23.53 -0.29
N ASP A 32 13.64 -24.63 -0.51
CA ASP A 32 13.69 -25.75 0.42
C ASP A 32 14.12 -25.27 1.82
N GLY A 33 13.40 -25.71 2.86
CA GLY A 33 13.67 -25.27 4.24
C GLY A 33 12.95 -23.96 4.64
N THR A 34 12.15 -23.37 3.76
CA THR A 34 11.21 -22.31 4.15
C THR A 34 10.30 -22.81 5.29
N PRO A 35 10.12 -22.06 6.38
CA PRO A 35 9.20 -22.45 7.44
C PRO A 35 7.78 -22.71 6.89
N PRO A 36 7.04 -23.68 7.46
CA PRO A 36 5.67 -23.95 7.04
C PRO A 36 4.81 -22.70 7.07
N PHE A 37 4.06 -22.45 5.99
CA PHE A 37 3.21 -21.29 5.88
C PHE A 37 1.89 -21.61 5.19
N GLU A 38 0.89 -20.79 5.45
CA GLU A 38 -0.40 -20.78 4.76
C GLU A 38 -0.57 -19.45 3.98
N VAL A 39 -1.41 -19.47 2.97
CA VAL A 39 -1.80 -18.30 2.19
C VAL A 39 -3.29 -18.06 2.35
N ILE A 40 -3.68 -16.88 2.80
CA ILE A 40 -5.08 -16.48 2.97
C ILE A 40 -5.39 -15.37 1.96
N VAL A 41 -6.12 -15.72 0.92
CA VAL A 41 -6.53 -14.76 -0.11
C VAL A 41 -7.94 -14.30 0.18
N VAL A 42 -8.11 -12.99 0.45
CA VAL A 42 -9.43 -12.40 0.65
C VAL A 42 -9.87 -11.71 -0.63
N VAL A 43 -10.83 -12.33 -1.33
CA VAL A 43 -11.42 -11.81 -2.58
C VAL A 43 -12.51 -10.82 -2.20
N ASP A 44 -12.24 -9.54 -2.40
CA ASP A 44 -13.12 -8.43 -1.99
C ASP A 44 -14.19 -8.13 -3.05
N GLY A 45 -15.26 -8.91 -3.04
CA GLY A 45 -16.36 -8.89 -4.00
C GLY A 45 -16.33 -10.08 -4.96
N VAL A 46 -17.38 -10.22 -5.75
CA VAL A 46 -17.51 -11.35 -6.67
C VAL A 46 -16.50 -11.25 -7.81
N ASP A 47 -15.60 -12.23 -7.88
CA ASP A 47 -14.58 -12.39 -8.93
C ASP A 47 -14.40 -13.89 -9.23
N ALA A 48 -15.21 -14.40 -10.15
CA ALA A 48 -15.21 -15.81 -10.51
C ALA A 48 -13.84 -16.28 -11.05
N GLY A 49 -13.08 -15.41 -11.71
CA GLY A 49 -11.74 -15.73 -12.21
C GLY A 49 -10.76 -15.96 -11.08
N SER A 50 -10.74 -15.08 -10.07
CA SER A 50 -9.91 -15.25 -8.87
C SER A 50 -10.32 -16.49 -8.08
N VAL A 51 -11.61 -16.74 -7.89
CA VAL A 51 -12.10 -17.93 -7.16
C VAL A 51 -11.65 -19.20 -7.85
N ALA A 52 -11.86 -19.33 -9.15
CA ALA A 52 -11.47 -20.50 -9.92
C ALA A 52 -9.95 -20.77 -9.89
N LEU A 53 -9.12 -19.71 -9.89
CA LEU A 53 -7.67 -19.84 -9.72
C LEU A 53 -7.31 -20.42 -8.35
N LEU A 54 -7.94 -19.94 -7.28
CA LEU A 54 -7.67 -20.38 -5.92
C LEU A 54 -8.17 -21.80 -5.65
N GLU A 55 -9.32 -22.20 -6.20
CA GLU A 55 -9.85 -23.58 -6.11
C GLU A 55 -8.97 -24.62 -6.81
N ASN A 56 -8.27 -24.21 -7.88
CA ASN A 56 -7.36 -25.09 -8.63
C ASN A 56 -5.90 -25.03 -8.13
N GLU A 57 -5.57 -24.19 -7.13
CA GLU A 57 -4.22 -24.12 -6.58
C GLU A 57 -3.97 -25.30 -5.63
N SER A 58 -3.04 -26.18 -5.99
CA SER A 58 -2.72 -27.39 -5.24
C SER A 58 -1.28 -27.46 -4.70
N ARG A 59 -0.45 -26.46 -5.03
CA ARG A 59 0.96 -26.40 -4.65
C ARG A 59 1.15 -25.76 -3.26
N LEU A 60 0.14 -25.02 -2.80
CA LEU A 60 0.17 -24.20 -1.58
C LEU A 60 -0.99 -24.56 -0.65
N ASP A 61 -0.82 -24.40 0.67
CA ASP A 61 -1.95 -24.37 1.62
C ASP A 61 -2.69 -23.03 1.48
N VAL A 62 -3.59 -22.94 0.50
CA VAL A 62 -4.38 -21.73 0.20
C VAL A 62 -5.76 -21.85 0.82
N ARG A 63 -6.15 -20.83 1.57
CA ARG A 63 -7.55 -20.61 2.00
C ARG A 63 -8.09 -19.33 1.39
N SER A 64 -9.25 -19.40 0.77
CA SER A 64 -9.93 -18.24 0.22
C SER A 64 -11.09 -17.77 1.11
N ILE A 65 -11.21 -16.46 1.28
CA ILE A 65 -12.39 -15.81 1.88
C ILE A 65 -12.98 -14.90 0.79
N VAL A 66 -14.21 -15.20 0.37
CA VAL A 66 -14.86 -14.46 -0.72
C VAL A 66 -15.98 -13.60 -0.15
N PHE A 67 -15.88 -12.29 -0.32
CA PHE A 67 -16.96 -11.39 0.05
C PHE A 67 -18.05 -11.34 -1.04
N PRO A 68 -19.32 -11.29 -0.68
CA PRO A 68 -20.42 -11.20 -1.65
C PRO A 68 -20.44 -9.86 -2.40
N GLU A 69 -19.80 -8.83 -1.86
CA GLU A 69 -19.67 -7.49 -2.44
C GLU A 69 -18.35 -6.85 -2.02
N ASN A 70 -17.93 -5.79 -2.72
CA ASN A 70 -16.73 -5.03 -2.33
C ASN A 70 -16.97 -4.31 -1.00
N ARG A 71 -16.20 -4.69 0.02
CA ARG A 71 -16.21 -4.12 1.37
C ARG A 71 -15.01 -3.22 1.64
N GLY A 72 -14.05 -3.20 0.73
CA GLY A 72 -12.83 -2.40 0.79
C GLY A 72 -11.65 -3.11 1.44
N ARG A 73 -10.44 -2.61 1.12
CA ARG A 73 -9.16 -3.21 1.54
C ARG A 73 -9.08 -3.48 3.03
N VAL A 74 -9.52 -2.56 3.87
CA VAL A 74 -9.49 -2.71 5.33
C VAL A 74 -10.30 -3.93 5.80
N ALA A 75 -11.49 -4.12 5.24
CA ALA A 75 -12.31 -5.29 5.57
C ALA A 75 -11.64 -6.59 5.13
N ALA A 76 -11.01 -6.59 3.93
CA ALA A 76 -10.28 -7.75 3.44
C ALA A 76 -9.06 -8.07 4.30
N LEU A 77 -8.27 -7.06 4.68
CA LEU A 77 -7.14 -7.25 5.60
C LEU A 77 -7.60 -7.81 6.94
N ASN A 78 -8.60 -7.21 7.57
CA ASN A 78 -9.10 -7.67 8.87
C ASN A 78 -9.58 -9.12 8.82
N ALA A 79 -10.33 -9.50 7.79
CA ALA A 79 -10.78 -10.89 7.63
C ALA A 79 -9.61 -11.88 7.44
N GLY A 80 -8.58 -11.48 6.68
CA GLY A 80 -7.40 -12.31 6.48
C GLY A 80 -6.57 -12.47 7.75
N PHE A 81 -6.30 -11.37 8.46
CA PHE A 81 -5.57 -11.40 9.72
C PHE A 81 -6.31 -12.19 10.82
N GLU A 82 -7.63 -12.06 10.91
CA GLU A 82 -8.47 -12.81 11.84
C GLU A 82 -8.44 -14.32 11.56
N ALA A 83 -8.42 -14.70 10.29
CA ALA A 83 -8.38 -16.11 9.87
C ALA A 83 -6.98 -16.73 9.97
N ALA A 84 -5.92 -15.95 10.16
CA ALA A 84 -4.55 -16.40 10.18
C ALA A 84 -4.26 -17.32 11.39
N ARG A 85 -3.46 -18.37 11.19
CA ARG A 85 -3.07 -19.35 12.23
C ARG A 85 -1.60 -19.23 12.64
N GLY A 86 -0.74 -18.69 11.77
CA GLY A 86 0.70 -18.56 11.99
C GLY A 86 1.06 -17.53 13.06
N ASP A 87 2.26 -17.64 13.62
CA ASP A 87 2.81 -16.71 14.60
C ASP A 87 3.34 -15.42 13.94
N VAL A 88 3.81 -15.52 12.71
CA VAL A 88 4.23 -14.38 11.88
C VAL A 88 3.15 -14.10 10.84
N LEU A 89 2.58 -12.90 10.89
CA LEU A 89 1.51 -12.46 10.00
C LEU A 89 2.11 -11.54 8.95
N ILE A 90 2.11 -11.98 7.68
CA ILE A 90 2.73 -11.29 6.56
C ILE A 90 1.63 -10.75 5.67
N ARG A 91 1.52 -9.44 5.54
CA ARG A 91 0.71 -8.83 4.48
C ARG A 91 1.51 -8.80 3.18
N CYS A 92 0.91 -9.33 2.13
CA CYS A 92 1.44 -9.34 0.78
C CYS A 92 0.34 -8.90 -0.19
N ASP A 93 0.43 -7.69 -0.75
CA ASP A 93 -0.56 -7.23 -1.73
C ASP A 93 -0.47 -8.07 -3.03
N ASP A 94 -1.59 -8.25 -3.74
CA ASP A 94 -1.72 -9.20 -4.87
C ASP A 94 -0.96 -8.79 -6.16
N ASP A 95 -0.29 -7.64 -6.15
CA ASP A 95 0.56 -7.10 -7.21
C ASP A 95 2.07 -7.15 -6.89
N LEU A 96 2.44 -7.89 -5.84
CA LEU A 96 3.83 -8.19 -5.49
C LEU A 96 4.35 -9.45 -6.18
N VAL A 97 5.68 -9.52 -6.31
CA VAL A 97 6.40 -10.69 -6.84
C VAL A 97 7.43 -11.13 -5.80
N PRO A 98 7.03 -11.92 -4.78
CA PRO A 98 7.91 -12.43 -3.75
C PRO A 98 9.16 -13.14 -4.28
N ALA A 99 10.32 -12.88 -3.68
CA ALA A 99 11.54 -13.64 -3.94
C ALA A 99 11.44 -15.05 -3.34
N VAL A 100 12.34 -15.95 -3.75
CA VAL A 100 12.34 -17.36 -3.33
C VAL A 100 12.61 -17.57 -1.83
N ASP A 101 13.08 -16.56 -1.13
CA ASP A 101 13.37 -16.57 0.31
C ASP A 101 12.42 -15.65 1.11
N TYR A 102 11.39 -15.11 0.46
CA TYR A 102 10.48 -14.09 1.01
C TYR A 102 9.88 -14.49 2.37
N VAL A 103 9.32 -15.68 2.47
CA VAL A 103 8.69 -16.15 3.72
C VAL A 103 9.74 -16.35 4.80
N ALA A 104 10.86 -16.99 4.47
CA ALA A 104 11.95 -17.24 5.40
C ALA A 104 12.56 -15.93 5.93
N ALA A 105 12.72 -14.93 5.06
CA ALA A 105 13.24 -13.61 5.42
C ALA A 105 12.27 -12.87 6.37
N HIS A 106 10.96 -12.88 6.09
CA HIS A 106 9.96 -12.31 7.01
C HIS A 106 9.95 -13.01 8.36
N VAL A 107 9.96 -14.35 8.41
CA VAL A 107 10.02 -15.10 9.67
C VAL A 107 11.31 -14.79 10.43
N SER A 108 12.44 -14.76 9.73
CA SER A 108 13.74 -14.44 10.33
C SER A 108 13.78 -13.03 10.93
N ALA A 109 13.07 -12.08 10.33
CA ALA A 109 13.01 -10.71 10.81
C ALA A 109 12.33 -10.55 12.18
N HIS A 110 11.63 -11.58 12.68
CA HIS A 110 10.97 -11.59 14.00
C HIS A 110 11.66 -12.47 15.05
N ARG A 111 12.88 -12.99 14.77
CA ARG A 111 13.60 -13.87 15.71
C ARG A 111 13.98 -13.17 17.02
N ASP A 112 14.25 -11.87 16.96
CA ASP A 112 14.70 -11.09 18.12
C ASP A 112 13.53 -10.52 18.94
N GLY A 113 12.31 -10.86 18.60
CA GLY A 113 11.11 -10.46 19.33
C GLY A 113 10.04 -9.76 18.49
N PRO A 114 8.98 -9.30 19.16
CA PRO A 114 7.84 -8.68 18.48
C PRO A 114 8.21 -7.30 17.91
N GLY A 115 7.88 -7.07 16.64
CA GLY A 115 8.10 -5.82 15.94
C GLY A 115 7.30 -5.74 14.66
N GLY A 116 7.16 -4.56 14.11
CA GLY A 116 6.65 -4.33 12.77
C GLY A 116 7.81 -4.25 11.77
N VAL A 117 7.76 -5.02 10.71
CA VAL A 117 8.82 -5.06 9.69
C VAL A 117 8.24 -4.70 8.32
N ILE A 118 8.91 -3.81 7.60
CA ILE A 118 8.47 -3.29 6.31
C ILE A 118 9.54 -3.58 5.26
N GLY A 119 9.15 -4.26 4.17
CA GLY A 119 9.89 -4.30 2.93
C GLY A 119 9.39 -3.20 1.98
N LEU A 120 10.28 -2.33 1.51
CA LEU A 120 9.87 -1.33 0.51
C LEU A 120 9.64 -2.00 -0.85
N TYR A 121 8.81 -1.38 -1.66
CA TYR A 121 8.56 -1.83 -3.02
C TYR A 121 9.72 -1.50 -3.96
N LEU A 122 10.08 -2.45 -4.80
CA LEU A 122 10.86 -2.25 -6.02
C LEU A 122 9.87 -2.02 -7.17
N ASN A 123 9.48 -0.76 -7.36
CA ASN A 123 8.41 -0.41 -8.27
C ASN A 123 8.77 -0.65 -9.75
N GLU A 124 8.06 -1.56 -10.40
CA GLU A 124 8.14 -1.84 -11.82
C GLU A 124 7.07 -1.05 -12.57
N TYR A 125 7.51 -0.13 -13.42
CA TYR A 125 6.63 0.74 -14.20
C TYR A 125 6.47 0.23 -15.63
N SER A 126 5.23 0.18 -16.11
CA SER A 126 4.99 0.09 -17.55
C SER A 126 5.57 1.31 -18.27
N ALA A 127 5.98 1.14 -19.52
CA ALA A 127 6.57 2.21 -20.34
C ALA A 127 5.52 3.28 -20.67
N THR A 128 5.43 4.31 -19.85
CA THR A 128 4.52 5.46 -20.03
C THR A 128 5.27 6.78 -19.89
N SER A 129 4.77 7.85 -20.53
CA SER A 129 5.34 9.18 -20.38
C SER A 129 5.37 9.65 -18.93
N TYR A 130 4.36 9.28 -18.11
CA TYR A 130 4.33 9.54 -16.68
C TYR A 130 5.49 8.85 -15.95
N ALA A 131 5.71 7.57 -16.21
CA ALA A 131 6.78 6.80 -15.59
C ALA A 131 8.15 7.42 -15.85
N GLU A 132 8.42 7.78 -17.12
CA GLU A 132 9.71 8.36 -17.55
C GLU A 132 9.93 9.80 -17.07
N VAL A 133 8.87 10.61 -16.99
CA VAL A 133 8.99 12.03 -16.63
C VAL A 133 8.96 12.24 -15.12
N TYR A 134 8.23 11.39 -14.38
CA TYR A 134 7.95 11.64 -12.96
C TYR A 134 8.03 10.39 -12.08
N GLY A 135 7.39 9.29 -12.48
CA GLY A 135 7.14 8.15 -11.60
C GLY A 135 8.40 7.54 -11.01
N LYS A 136 9.36 7.19 -11.87
CA LYS A 136 10.65 6.57 -11.47
C LYS A 136 11.46 7.48 -10.53
N ASP A 137 11.56 8.78 -10.86
CA ASP A 137 12.29 9.73 -10.02
C ASP A 137 11.60 9.96 -8.65
N ALA A 138 10.28 9.93 -8.62
CA ALA A 138 9.51 10.08 -7.38
C ALA A 138 9.68 8.86 -6.47
N ASP A 139 9.69 7.66 -7.05
CA ASP A 139 9.93 6.42 -6.35
C ASP A 139 11.33 6.36 -5.72
N GLN A 140 12.35 6.68 -6.49
CA GLN A 140 13.73 6.74 -5.98
C GLN A 140 13.88 7.73 -4.82
N ARG A 141 13.23 8.89 -4.90
CA ARG A 141 13.21 9.84 -3.78
C ARG A 141 12.52 9.26 -2.55
N PHE A 142 11.33 8.67 -2.74
CA PHE A 142 10.56 8.05 -1.66
C PHE A 142 11.39 6.98 -0.91
N ARG A 143 12.05 6.07 -1.64
CA ARG A 143 12.88 5.03 -1.03
C ARG A 143 14.09 5.60 -0.30
N ARG A 144 14.81 6.56 -0.90
CA ARG A 144 15.92 7.24 -0.24
C ARG A 144 15.47 7.96 1.03
N ASP A 145 14.35 8.69 0.99
CA ASP A 145 13.80 9.40 2.14
C ASP A 145 13.36 8.41 3.24
N ALA A 146 12.82 7.24 2.86
CA ALA A 146 12.48 6.19 3.81
C ALA A 146 13.69 5.68 4.56
N TYR A 147 14.76 5.28 3.86
CA TYR A 147 15.97 4.75 4.49
C TYR A 147 16.79 5.81 5.25
N SER A 148 16.59 7.08 4.98
CA SER A 148 17.20 8.18 5.74
C SER A 148 16.34 8.69 6.90
N SER A 149 15.15 8.13 7.08
CA SER A 149 14.24 8.55 8.16
C SER A 149 14.71 8.08 9.53
N ALA A 150 14.46 8.90 10.55
CA ALA A 150 14.71 8.50 11.93
C ALA A 150 13.80 7.33 12.34
N PRO A 151 14.26 6.38 13.17
CA PRO A 151 13.47 5.21 13.60
C PRO A 151 12.07 5.58 14.15
N ALA A 152 11.95 6.66 14.87
CA ALA A 152 10.69 7.14 15.47
C ALA A 152 9.59 7.49 14.45
N VAL A 153 9.90 7.57 13.16
CA VAL A 153 8.92 7.93 12.10
C VAL A 153 8.79 6.89 10.99
N VAL A 154 9.50 5.77 11.09
CA VAL A 154 9.48 4.68 10.09
C VAL A 154 8.08 4.08 9.91
N TRP A 155 7.26 4.09 10.94
CA TRP A 155 5.86 3.64 10.88
C TRP A 155 5.04 4.28 9.75
N ARG A 156 5.47 5.44 9.22
CA ARG A 156 4.83 6.15 8.09
C ARG A 156 4.94 5.40 6.76
N TYR A 157 5.84 4.44 6.66
CA TYR A 157 6.10 3.64 5.46
C TYR A 157 5.39 2.29 5.49
N TRP A 158 4.56 2.04 6.52
CA TRP A 158 3.74 0.84 6.58
C TRP A 158 2.88 0.72 5.33
N ALA A 159 2.92 -0.46 4.66
CA ALA A 159 2.28 -0.69 3.36
C ALA A 159 2.00 -2.19 3.12
N GLY A 160 1.76 -2.58 1.89
CA GLY A 160 1.33 -3.91 1.50
C GLY A 160 2.44 -4.98 1.43
N ASN A 161 3.65 -4.67 1.85
CA ASN A 161 4.74 -5.63 2.07
C ASN A 161 5.27 -5.43 3.48
N CYS A 162 4.66 -6.07 4.44
CA CYS A 162 5.02 -5.92 5.84
C CYS A 162 4.63 -7.15 6.65
N SER A 163 5.22 -7.28 7.83
CA SER A 163 4.87 -8.35 8.77
C SER A 163 4.88 -7.90 10.22
N ILE A 164 4.11 -8.60 11.02
CA ILE A 164 4.02 -8.46 12.48
C ILE A 164 3.99 -9.85 13.11
N THR A 165 4.27 -9.93 14.39
CA THR A 165 3.95 -11.14 15.17
C THR A 165 2.46 -11.13 15.58
N ARG A 166 1.92 -12.32 15.87
CA ARG A 166 0.57 -12.47 16.42
C ARG A 166 0.37 -11.64 17.69
N GLN A 167 1.39 -11.56 18.55
CA GLN A 167 1.36 -10.73 19.76
C GLN A 167 1.03 -9.25 19.44
N ILE A 168 1.58 -8.71 18.35
CA ILE A 168 1.26 -7.32 17.94
C ILE A 168 -0.19 -7.21 17.45
N TRP A 169 -0.65 -8.17 16.65
CA TRP A 169 -2.04 -8.19 16.21
C TRP A 169 -3.02 -8.20 17.39
N GLU A 170 -2.76 -9.02 18.39
CA GLU A 170 -3.57 -9.10 19.59
C GLU A 170 -3.52 -7.81 20.43
N ALA A 171 -2.36 -7.17 20.50
CA ALA A 171 -2.18 -5.93 21.28
C ALA A 171 -2.75 -4.68 20.57
N VAL A 172 -2.59 -4.58 19.24
CA VAL A 172 -2.96 -3.39 18.44
C VAL A 172 -4.38 -3.52 17.89
N GLY A 173 -4.82 -4.74 17.63
CA GLY A 173 -6.12 -5.05 17.05
C GLY A 173 -6.20 -4.83 15.54
N GLN A 174 -7.40 -4.74 15.03
CA GLN A 174 -7.72 -4.67 13.61
C GLN A 174 -7.32 -3.33 12.97
N TYR A 175 -7.13 -3.33 11.63
CA TYR A 175 -7.13 -2.09 10.85
C TYR A 175 -8.45 -1.34 11.03
N ASP A 176 -8.38 -0.02 11.10
CA ASP A 176 -9.53 0.82 11.42
C ASP A 176 -10.51 0.92 10.22
N PRO A 177 -11.76 0.45 10.36
CA PRO A 177 -12.75 0.41 9.28
C PRO A 177 -13.29 1.78 8.83
N GLU A 178 -12.95 2.86 9.51
CA GLU A 178 -13.30 4.21 9.05
C GLU A 178 -12.47 4.62 7.81
N TYR A 179 -11.30 4.01 7.59
CA TYR A 179 -10.50 4.24 6.38
C TYR A 179 -11.08 3.45 5.20
N ARG A 180 -11.95 4.09 4.44
CA ARG A 180 -12.59 3.51 3.24
C ARG A 180 -12.00 4.01 1.93
N LEU A 181 -11.13 5.02 1.98
CA LEU A 181 -10.47 5.62 0.84
C LEU A 181 -9.03 5.12 0.76
N TYR A 182 -8.41 5.31 -0.40
CA TYR A 182 -7.04 4.88 -0.65
C TYR A 182 -6.03 5.60 0.26
N GLY A 183 -5.23 4.83 0.97
CA GLY A 183 -4.10 5.28 1.78
C GLY A 183 -4.50 5.69 3.21
N TRP A 184 -3.53 5.80 4.07
CA TRP A 184 -3.59 6.16 5.49
C TRP A 184 -4.17 5.08 6.42
N GLU A 185 -4.89 4.07 5.93
CA GLU A 185 -5.19 2.87 6.71
C GLU A 185 -3.90 2.20 7.19
N ASP A 186 -2.91 2.17 6.31
CA ASP A 186 -1.60 1.61 6.56
C ASP A 186 -0.81 2.47 7.55
N VAL A 187 -0.75 3.77 7.28
CA VAL A 187 -0.08 4.75 8.16
C VAL A 187 -0.68 4.74 9.56
N ASP A 188 -2.01 4.62 9.67
CA ASP A 188 -2.72 4.48 10.95
C ASP A 188 -2.28 3.22 11.70
N TYR A 189 -2.24 2.09 10.99
CA TYR A 189 -1.85 0.82 11.61
C TYR A 189 -0.40 0.85 12.09
N GLY A 190 0.53 1.32 11.26
CA GLY A 190 1.93 1.49 11.64
C GLY A 190 2.11 2.45 12.82
N TYR A 191 1.34 3.54 12.86
CA TYR A 191 1.36 4.47 14.00
C TYR A 191 0.85 3.81 15.29
N ARG A 192 -0.23 3.00 15.23
CA ARG A 192 -0.75 2.30 16.40
C ARG A 192 0.22 1.25 16.94
N ILE A 193 0.96 0.55 16.06
CA ILE A 193 2.07 -0.35 16.48
C ILE A 193 3.10 0.46 17.26
N HIS A 194 3.56 1.58 16.71
CA HIS A 194 4.53 2.47 17.37
C HIS A 194 4.02 2.99 18.73
N MET A 195 2.76 3.42 18.80
CA MET A 195 2.16 3.93 20.05
C MET A 195 1.94 2.83 21.09
N ALA A 196 1.83 1.58 20.69
CA ALA A 196 1.79 0.42 21.58
C ALA A 196 3.19 0.04 22.12
N GLY A 197 4.24 0.79 21.74
CA GLY A 197 5.60 0.59 22.22
C GLY A 197 6.41 -0.45 21.44
N PHE A 198 5.88 -0.96 20.33
CA PHE A 198 6.62 -1.89 19.46
C PHE A 198 7.48 -1.13 18.44
N GLU A 199 8.67 -1.67 18.17
CA GLU A 199 9.52 -1.14 17.11
C GLU A 199 8.88 -1.37 15.73
N VAL A 200 8.98 -0.37 14.85
CA VAL A 200 8.67 -0.50 13.43
C VAL A 200 9.94 -0.18 12.65
N ARG A 201 10.42 -1.12 11.82
CA ARG A 201 11.66 -0.97 11.08
C ARG A 201 11.53 -1.30 9.60
N LEU A 202 12.40 -0.71 8.80
CA LEU A 202 12.62 -1.08 7.40
C LEU A 202 13.60 -2.24 7.34
N ALA A 203 13.34 -3.20 6.46
CA ALA A 203 14.22 -4.33 6.18
C ALA A 203 14.56 -4.34 4.69
N PRO A 204 15.78 -3.94 4.30
CA PRO A 204 16.21 -3.93 2.90
C PRO A 204 16.13 -5.31 2.23
N ASP A 205 16.39 -6.37 2.99
CA ASP A 205 16.33 -7.76 2.51
C ASP A 205 14.91 -8.22 2.16
N LEU A 206 13.89 -7.44 2.55
CA LEU A 206 12.48 -7.69 2.24
C LEU A 206 11.96 -6.82 1.10
N GLU A 207 12.83 -6.06 0.41
CA GLU A 207 12.41 -5.32 -0.77
C GLU A 207 11.84 -6.27 -1.83
N THR A 208 10.64 -5.95 -2.33
CA THR A 208 9.91 -6.87 -3.20
C THR A 208 9.45 -6.16 -4.47
N PRO A 209 9.65 -6.74 -5.67
CA PRO A 209 9.12 -6.20 -6.91
C PRO A 209 7.61 -6.01 -6.82
N HIS A 210 7.15 -4.84 -7.28
CA HIS A 210 5.75 -4.43 -7.23
C HIS A 210 5.32 -3.86 -8.58
N ARG A 211 4.25 -4.42 -9.14
CA ARG A 211 3.66 -3.93 -10.38
C ARG A 211 2.86 -2.65 -10.13
N VAL A 212 3.40 -1.53 -10.59
CA VAL A 212 2.79 -0.22 -10.32
C VAL A 212 1.49 -0.03 -11.09
N ALA A 213 0.37 0.10 -10.37
CA ALA A 213 -0.92 0.41 -10.99
C ALA A 213 -1.08 1.92 -11.33
N ALA A 214 -0.35 2.81 -10.66
CA ALA A 214 -0.43 4.26 -10.92
C ALA A 214 0.53 4.69 -12.03
N VAL A 215 0.24 4.30 -13.26
CA VAL A 215 1.08 4.51 -14.46
C VAL A 215 0.75 5.76 -15.26
N THR A 216 -0.19 6.61 -14.78
CA THR A 216 -0.57 7.89 -15.39
C THR A 216 -0.74 8.98 -14.34
N THR A 217 -0.61 10.25 -14.76
CA THR A 217 -0.91 11.42 -13.91
C THR A 217 -2.36 11.39 -13.43
N ALA A 218 -3.29 10.96 -14.28
CA ALA A 218 -4.71 10.87 -13.94
C ALA A 218 -4.97 9.93 -12.76
N ILE A 219 -4.40 8.72 -12.80
CA ILE A 219 -4.54 7.73 -11.70
C ILE A 219 -3.85 8.24 -10.44
N ARG A 220 -2.64 8.78 -10.56
CA ARG A 220 -1.87 9.30 -9.44
C ARG A 220 -2.56 10.46 -8.74
N ALA A 221 -3.10 11.43 -9.50
CA ALA A 221 -3.83 12.57 -8.94
C ALA A 221 -5.13 12.14 -8.23
N ARG A 222 -5.88 11.16 -8.79
CA ARG A 222 -7.04 10.59 -8.11
C ARG A 222 -6.67 9.96 -6.77
N ARG A 223 -5.66 9.09 -6.76
CA ARG A 223 -5.15 8.47 -5.53
C ARG A 223 -4.66 9.52 -4.51
N ALA A 224 -3.99 10.58 -4.97
CA ALA A 224 -3.54 11.67 -4.11
C ALA A 224 -4.71 12.41 -3.45
N SER A 225 -5.81 12.63 -4.18
CA SER A 225 -7.02 13.24 -3.60
C SER A 225 -7.62 12.38 -2.50
N HIS A 226 -7.74 11.06 -2.72
CA HIS A 226 -8.23 10.13 -1.70
C HIS A 226 -7.29 10.08 -0.48
N SER A 227 -5.98 10.01 -0.72
CA SER A 227 -4.98 10.05 0.35
C SER A 227 -5.03 11.35 1.16
N GLY A 228 -5.27 12.50 0.51
CA GLY A 228 -5.46 13.77 1.21
C GLY A 228 -6.67 13.76 2.14
N ALA A 229 -7.80 13.20 1.68
CA ALA A 229 -9.01 13.06 2.51
C ALA A 229 -8.79 12.11 3.69
N ALA A 230 -8.13 10.98 3.46
CA ALA A 230 -7.81 10.00 4.50
C ALA A 230 -6.79 10.56 5.52
N ARG A 231 -5.81 11.37 5.06
CA ARG A 231 -4.89 12.09 5.94
C ARG A 231 -5.62 12.98 6.96
N ARG A 232 -6.68 13.67 6.52
CA ARG A 232 -7.47 14.51 7.43
C ARG A 232 -8.18 13.68 8.51
N LEU A 233 -8.60 12.45 8.17
CA LEU A 233 -9.15 11.52 9.16
C LEU A 233 -8.07 11.13 10.17
N PHE A 234 -6.88 10.73 9.69
CA PHE A 234 -5.75 10.38 10.53
C PHE A 234 -5.37 11.49 11.52
N GLU A 235 -5.21 12.73 11.04
CA GLU A 235 -4.85 13.87 11.90
C GLU A 235 -5.91 14.20 12.96
N ARG A 236 -7.19 13.90 12.69
CA ARG A 236 -8.26 14.02 13.70
C ARG A 236 -8.16 12.94 14.78
N LYS A 237 -7.81 11.71 14.39
CA LYS A 237 -7.66 10.58 15.32
C LYS A 237 -6.36 10.69 16.12
N HIS A 238 -5.32 11.21 15.50
CA HIS A 238 -3.96 11.24 16.03
C HIS A 238 -3.35 12.66 15.98
N PRO A 239 -3.89 13.63 16.73
CA PRO A 239 -3.44 15.04 16.66
C PRO A 239 -1.99 15.25 17.08
N HIS A 240 -1.42 14.30 17.82
CA HIS A 240 -0.04 14.35 18.33
C HIS A 240 0.95 13.49 17.54
N ALA A 241 0.59 12.98 16.36
CA ALA A 241 1.45 12.11 15.53
C ALA A 241 2.68 12.82 14.92
N GLY A 242 2.86 14.12 15.17
CA GLY A 242 4.05 14.87 14.75
C GLY A 242 4.19 14.97 13.22
N LEU A 243 3.08 14.95 12.47
CA LEU A 243 3.13 15.11 11.02
C LEU A 243 3.42 16.55 10.61
N PRO A 244 4.15 16.76 9.50
CA PRO A 244 4.25 18.07 8.89
C PRO A 244 2.86 18.64 8.56
N ASN A 245 2.70 19.97 8.58
CA ASN A 245 1.43 20.60 8.24
C ASN A 245 0.98 20.18 6.83
N ALA A 246 -0.26 19.67 6.71
CA ALA A 246 -0.86 19.29 5.43
C ALA A 246 -1.05 20.48 4.46
N ILE A 247 -1.23 21.67 5.02
CA ILE A 247 -1.33 22.91 4.24
C ILE A 247 0.09 23.48 4.12
N PRO A 248 0.67 23.48 2.90
CA PRO A 248 2.05 23.93 2.72
C PRO A 248 2.23 25.40 3.07
N GLY A 249 3.38 25.79 3.58
CA GLY A 249 3.77 27.17 3.86
C GLY A 249 3.66 28.10 2.64
N TRP A 250 4.03 29.37 2.75
CA TRP A 250 3.93 30.32 1.64
C TRP A 250 5.17 30.22 0.73
N SER A 251 4.93 30.01 -0.56
CA SER A 251 5.87 30.15 -1.69
C SER A 251 5.05 30.35 -2.97
N LEU A 252 5.67 30.82 -4.06
CA LEU A 252 4.99 30.95 -5.35
C LEU A 252 4.44 29.59 -5.83
N TRP A 253 5.20 28.51 -5.67
CA TRP A 253 4.76 27.17 -6.01
C TRP A 253 3.55 26.74 -5.15
N ASN A 254 3.64 26.92 -3.87
CA ASN A 254 2.56 26.60 -2.95
C ASN A 254 1.30 27.47 -3.17
N ALA A 255 1.46 28.71 -3.63
CA ALA A 255 0.33 29.55 -4.03
C ALA A 255 -0.40 28.96 -5.25
N LEU A 256 0.34 28.46 -6.25
CA LEU A 256 -0.25 27.74 -7.40
C LEU A 256 -0.98 26.47 -6.96
N VAL A 257 -0.35 25.63 -6.12
CA VAL A 257 -0.95 24.41 -5.55
C VAL A 257 -2.25 24.77 -4.80
N ARG A 258 -2.21 25.78 -3.94
CA ARG A 258 -3.38 26.23 -3.17
C ARG A 258 -4.49 26.79 -4.06
N GLY A 259 -4.14 27.56 -5.09
CA GLY A 259 -5.09 28.10 -6.07
C GLY A 259 -5.79 26.97 -6.81
N LEU A 260 -5.02 26.07 -7.42
CA LEU A 260 -5.56 24.96 -8.20
C LEU A 260 -6.40 24.00 -7.35
N SER A 261 -6.01 23.75 -6.08
CA SER A 261 -6.76 22.88 -5.15
C SER A 261 -8.16 23.40 -4.77
N ARG A 262 -8.47 24.69 -5.05
CA ARG A 262 -9.79 25.29 -4.82
C ARG A 262 -10.72 25.21 -6.03
N ILE A 263 -10.16 24.93 -7.19
CA ILE A 263 -10.95 24.79 -8.42
C ILE A 263 -11.67 23.45 -8.38
N PRO A 264 -12.99 23.37 -8.61
CA PRO A 264 -13.77 22.14 -8.55
C PRO A 264 -13.55 21.26 -9.80
N LEU A 265 -12.29 20.99 -10.12
CA LEU A 265 -11.91 20.10 -11.21
C LEU A 265 -11.72 18.67 -10.67
N LYS A 266 -12.28 17.70 -11.38
CA LYS A 266 -12.00 16.28 -11.08
C LYS A 266 -10.51 16.01 -11.29
N PRO A 267 -9.76 15.50 -10.27
CA PRO A 267 -8.31 15.29 -10.37
C PRO A 267 -7.89 14.47 -11.59
N ALA A 268 -8.67 13.42 -11.92
CA ALA A 268 -8.42 12.58 -13.09
C ALA A 268 -8.55 13.32 -14.43
N ARG A 269 -9.42 14.36 -14.55
CA ARG A 269 -9.55 15.16 -15.78
C ARG A 269 -8.31 16.03 -16.00
N LEU A 270 -7.87 16.72 -14.95
CA LEU A 270 -6.62 17.48 -14.99
C LEU A 270 -5.43 16.58 -15.32
N GLY A 271 -5.36 15.43 -14.65
CA GLY A 271 -4.30 14.44 -14.90
C GLY A 271 -4.26 13.96 -16.35
N ARG A 272 -5.41 13.68 -16.98
CA ARG A 272 -5.45 13.31 -18.43
C ARG A 272 -4.95 14.43 -19.35
N ALA A 273 -5.30 15.67 -19.05
CA ALA A 273 -4.78 16.80 -19.82
C ALA A 273 -3.26 16.90 -19.70
N VAL A 274 -2.71 16.70 -18.50
CA VAL A 274 -1.26 16.66 -18.29
C VAL A 274 -0.65 15.46 -19.03
N ASP A 275 -1.19 14.26 -18.93
CA ASP A 275 -0.69 13.05 -19.62
C ASP A 275 -0.58 13.27 -21.15
N ALA A 276 -1.55 13.95 -21.76
CA ALA A 276 -1.49 14.31 -23.17
C ALA A 276 -0.32 15.26 -23.50
N LEU A 277 -0.03 16.21 -22.61
CA LEU A 277 1.06 17.18 -22.78
C LEU A 277 2.46 16.58 -22.55
N LEU A 278 2.58 15.52 -21.73
CA LEU A 278 3.88 14.88 -21.44
C LEU A 278 4.60 14.35 -22.67
N ARG A 279 3.89 14.13 -23.78
CA ARG A 279 4.46 13.60 -25.03
C ARG A 279 5.23 14.67 -25.83
N VAL A 280 4.93 15.96 -25.59
CA VAL A 280 5.47 17.07 -26.38
C VAL A 280 6.26 18.09 -25.56
N LEU A 281 6.11 18.06 -24.23
CA LEU A 281 6.79 19.03 -23.36
C LEU A 281 8.17 18.55 -22.93
N PRO A 282 9.12 19.47 -22.70
CA PRO A 282 10.39 19.13 -22.07
C PRO A 282 10.19 18.44 -20.70
N ARG A 283 11.01 17.43 -20.38
CA ARG A 283 10.88 16.64 -19.13
C ARG A 283 10.74 17.49 -17.88
N GLY A 284 11.52 18.59 -17.77
CA GLY A 284 11.48 19.48 -16.60
C GLY A 284 10.13 20.17 -16.40
N VAL A 285 9.49 20.60 -17.50
CA VAL A 285 8.15 21.22 -17.49
C VAL A 285 7.10 20.15 -17.17
N GLY A 286 7.16 19.02 -17.86
CA GLY A 286 6.26 17.88 -17.63
C GLY A 286 6.28 17.44 -16.17
N ARG A 287 7.47 17.29 -15.57
CA ARG A 287 7.62 16.94 -14.15
C ARG A 287 6.94 17.93 -13.21
N LYS A 288 7.07 19.24 -13.47
CA LYS A 288 6.37 20.27 -12.67
C LYS A 288 4.86 20.21 -12.84
N LEU A 289 4.33 19.94 -14.02
CA LEU A 289 2.90 19.80 -14.24
C LEU A 289 2.32 18.57 -13.54
N VAL A 290 3.01 17.44 -13.57
CA VAL A 290 2.62 16.25 -12.81
C VAL A 290 2.62 16.55 -11.31
N ALA A 291 3.71 17.14 -10.78
CA ALA A 291 3.79 17.50 -9.36
C ALA A 291 2.65 18.44 -8.95
N LEU A 292 2.40 19.51 -9.73
CA LEU A 292 1.31 20.44 -9.49
C LEU A 292 -0.06 19.74 -9.45
N SER A 293 -0.32 18.82 -10.39
CA SER A 293 -1.57 18.06 -10.44
C SER A 293 -1.74 17.16 -9.22
N VAL A 294 -0.69 16.48 -8.81
CA VAL A 294 -0.72 15.54 -7.68
C VAL A 294 -0.85 16.28 -6.35
N GLU A 295 -0.04 17.31 -6.13
CA GLU A 295 -0.04 18.11 -4.89
C GLU A 295 -1.35 18.89 -4.71
N SER A 296 -1.87 19.50 -5.79
CA SER A 296 -3.16 20.18 -5.73
C SER A 296 -4.34 19.24 -5.49
N ALA A 297 -4.29 18.03 -6.06
CA ALA A 297 -5.30 17.00 -5.81
C ALA A 297 -5.26 16.52 -4.35
N ALA A 298 -4.08 16.27 -3.78
CA ALA A 298 -3.92 15.89 -2.39
C ALA A 298 -4.47 16.98 -1.45
N LEU A 299 -4.10 18.24 -1.68
CA LEU A 299 -4.60 19.36 -0.88
C LEU A 299 -6.11 19.59 -1.06
N GLY A 300 -6.65 19.37 -2.26
CA GLY A 300 -8.09 19.43 -2.54
C GLY A 300 -8.86 18.36 -1.74
N GLY A 301 -8.39 17.12 -1.76
CA GLY A 301 -8.95 16.03 -0.97
C GLY A 301 -8.89 16.29 0.54
N TYR A 302 -7.77 16.81 1.03
CA TYR A 302 -7.62 17.18 2.43
C TYR A 302 -8.62 18.26 2.87
N ARG A 303 -8.88 19.27 2.03
CA ARG A 303 -9.81 20.37 2.32
C ARG A 303 -11.28 19.96 2.22
N SER A 304 -11.59 19.05 1.33
CA SER A 304 -12.96 18.63 1.03
C SER A 304 -13.09 17.09 1.05
N PRO A 305 -12.96 16.44 2.22
CA PRO A 305 -12.92 14.98 2.30
C PRO A 305 -14.21 14.31 1.78
N HIS A 306 -15.34 15.02 1.78
CA HIS A 306 -16.60 14.50 1.26
C HIS A 306 -16.63 14.37 -0.28
N SER A 307 -15.81 15.15 -0.99
CA SER A 307 -15.72 15.07 -2.46
C SER A 307 -14.94 13.85 -2.97
N ALA A 308 -14.25 13.15 -2.10
CA ALA A 308 -13.44 11.96 -2.41
C ALA A 308 -14.21 10.64 -2.30
N LYS A 309 -15.54 10.67 -2.13
CA LYS A 309 -16.40 9.49 -1.90
C LYS A 309 -16.66 8.61 -3.14
N GLU A 310 -16.02 8.86 -4.28
CA GLU A 310 -16.12 7.95 -5.42
C GLU A 310 -15.40 6.63 -5.05
N ARG A 311 -16.18 5.54 -4.95
CA ARG A 311 -15.70 4.18 -4.69
C ARG A 311 -14.68 3.77 -5.76
N PHE A 312 -13.64 3.05 -5.33
CA PHE A 312 -12.75 2.32 -6.24
C PHE A 312 -13.48 1.19 -6.91
#